data_bd5eaa0df26f492f90eb0f4dca8a8a21
#
_entry.id   bd5eaa0df26f492f90eb0f4dca8a8a21
#
_cell.length_a   1.000
_cell.length_b   1.000
_cell.length_c   1.000
_cell.angle_alpha   90.00
_cell.angle_beta   90.00
_cell.angle_gamma   90.00
#
_symmetry.space_group_name_H-M   'P 1'
#
loop_
_entity.id
_entity.type
_entity.pdbx_description
1 polymer ?
#
loop_
_entity_poly.entity_id
_entity_poly.type
_entity_poly.pdbx_seq_one_letter_code
_entity_poly.pdbx_strand_id
1 'polypeptide(L)'
;MDFQKEPGRIFAVQDGTLIAEITFPEQDGVAVFDHTFVDGSLRGRGVADQLVRAAVRQVRGRGGKARLVCSYARSWFANHPEEADLLER
;
A
#
# COMPACT_ATOMS: atom_id res chain seq x y z
N MET A 1 8.25 -9.28 -8.82
CA MET A 1 8.76 -7.91 -8.88
C MET A 1 9.42 -7.56 -7.56
N ASP A 2 10.58 -6.95 -7.63
CA ASP A 2 11.34 -6.60 -6.42
C ASP A 2 10.94 -5.21 -5.96
N PHE A 3 10.21 -5.14 -4.86
CA PHE A 3 9.86 -3.86 -4.27
C PHE A 3 10.96 -3.38 -3.32
N GLN A 4 11.25 -2.08 -3.38
CA GLN A 4 12.02 -1.40 -2.36
C GLN A 4 11.06 -0.96 -1.27
N LYS A 5 11.49 -1.04 -0.02
CA LYS A 5 10.64 -0.78 1.13
C LYS A 5 11.28 0.22 2.06
N GLU A 6 10.54 1.26 2.36
CA GLU A 6 10.90 2.30 3.33
C GLU A 6 9.74 2.44 4.31
N PRO A 7 9.96 3.01 5.49
CA PRO A 7 8.82 3.28 6.39
C PRO A 7 7.80 4.16 5.68
N GLY A 8 6.57 3.64 5.51
CA GLY A 8 5.49 4.38 4.89
C GLY A 8 5.54 4.48 3.36
N ARG A 9 6.43 3.71 2.72
CA ARG A 9 6.53 3.72 1.25
C ARG A 9 7.06 2.40 0.73
N ILE A 10 6.39 1.87 -0.30
CA ILE A 10 6.86 0.67 -1.01
C ILE A 10 6.79 0.98 -2.50
N PHE A 11 7.86 0.69 -3.23
CA PHE A 11 7.93 1.12 -4.62
C PHE A 11 8.85 0.22 -5.44
N ALA A 12 8.74 0.35 -6.76
CA ALA A 12 9.63 -0.32 -7.70
C ALA A 12 10.08 0.67 -8.77
N VAL A 13 11.36 0.57 -9.13
CA VAL A 13 11.98 1.39 -10.17
C VAL A 13 12.56 0.45 -11.22
N GLN A 14 12.39 0.79 -12.49
CA GLN A 14 12.96 0.04 -13.60
C GLN A 14 13.64 1.03 -14.54
N ASP A 15 14.93 0.81 -14.80
CA ASP A 15 15.72 1.67 -15.68
C ASP A 15 15.63 3.16 -15.29
N GLY A 16 15.68 3.42 -13.99
CA GLY A 16 15.61 4.78 -13.45
C GLY A 16 14.21 5.38 -13.40
N THR A 17 13.19 4.64 -13.78
CA THR A 17 11.81 5.14 -13.82
C THR A 17 10.97 4.46 -12.75
N LEU A 18 10.24 5.27 -11.97
CA LEU A 18 9.29 4.75 -11.00
C LEU A 18 8.13 4.09 -11.75
N ILE A 19 7.88 2.80 -11.48
CA ILE A 19 6.85 2.05 -12.18
C ILE A 19 5.72 1.59 -11.26
N ALA A 20 5.91 1.64 -9.95
CA ALA A 20 4.88 1.28 -8.99
C ALA A 20 5.21 1.91 -7.64
N GLU A 21 4.18 2.35 -6.92
CA GLU A 21 4.38 2.98 -5.62
C GLU A 21 3.11 2.95 -4.79
N ILE A 22 3.27 2.70 -3.50
CA ILE A 22 2.22 2.98 -2.51
C ILE A 22 2.85 3.78 -1.39
N THR A 23 2.15 4.83 -0.95
CA THR A 23 2.56 5.60 0.22
C THR A 23 1.52 5.48 1.32
N PHE A 24 2.02 5.37 2.54
CA PHE A 24 1.19 5.26 3.74
C PHE A 24 1.91 5.90 4.93
N PRO A 25 2.17 7.22 4.82
CA PRO A 25 2.89 7.93 5.88
C PRO A 25 2.14 7.84 7.21
N GLU A 26 2.90 7.83 8.29
CA GLU A 26 2.33 7.77 9.63
C GLU A 26 1.94 9.16 10.09
N GLN A 27 0.69 9.30 10.57
CA GLN A 27 0.18 10.52 11.16
C GLN A 27 -0.49 10.14 12.47
N ASP A 28 -0.01 10.66 13.56
CA ASP A 28 -0.57 10.41 14.90
C ASP A 28 -0.66 8.90 15.20
N GLY A 29 0.35 8.16 14.78
CA GLY A 29 0.41 6.71 15.01
C GLY A 29 -0.38 5.87 14.05
N VAL A 30 -1.01 6.48 13.04
CA VAL A 30 -1.84 5.79 12.06
C VAL A 30 -1.18 5.87 10.68
N ALA A 31 -1.12 4.76 9.96
CA ALA A 31 -0.63 4.72 8.59
C ALA A 31 -1.73 5.22 7.66
N VAL A 32 -1.51 6.35 6.99
CA VAL A 32 -2.49 6.94 6.09
C VAL A 32 -2.21 6.47 4.66
N PHE A 33 -3.05 5.59 4.14
CA PHE A 33 -2.92 5.07 2.78
C PHE A 33 -3.48 6.12 1.83
N ASP A 34 -2.61 6.97 1.31
CA ASP A 34 -3.03 8.17 0.56
C ASP A 34 -2.75 8.12 -0.93
N HIS A 35 -1.93 7.19 -1.41
CA HIS A 35 -1.55 7.17 -2.83
C HIS A 35 -1.11 5.78 -3.27
N THR A 36 -1.60 5.36 -4.43
CA THR A 36 -1.18 4.13 -5.10
C THR A 36 -0.99 4.43 -6.58
N PHE A 37 0.16 4.05 -7.13
CA PHE A 37 0.47 4.24 -8.53
C PHE A 37 1.02 2.95 -9.13
N VAL A 38 0.53 2.56 -10.30
CA VAL A 38 1.07 1.45 -11.08
C VAL A 38 1.13 1.90 -12.54
N ASP A 39 2.33 1.80 -13.13
CA ASP A 39 2.51 2.14 -14.54
C ASP A 39 1.60 1.30 -15.42
N GLY A 40 1.09 1.92 -16.51
CA GLY A 40 0.16 1.26 -17.42
C GLY A 40 0.70 -0.05 -18.03
N SER A 41 2.03 -0.15 -18.21
CA SER A 41 2.66 -1.37 -18.73
C SER A 41 2.52 -2.55 -17.79
N LEU A 42 2.19 -2.33 -16.52
CA LEU A 42 2.07 -3.38 -15.51
C LEU A 42 0.62 -3.76 -15.22
N ARG A 43 -0.34 -3.23 -15.97
CA ARG A 43 -1.75 -3.52 -15.73
C ARG A 43 -2.03 -5.00 -15.92
N GLY A 44 -2.95 -5.52 -15.10
CA GLY A 44 -3.36 -6.92 -15.16
C GLY A 44 -2.38 -7.90 -14.54
N ARG A 45 -1.31 -7.41 -13.89
CA ARG A 45 -0.30 -8.27 -13.26
C ARG A 45 -0.43 -8.35 -11.74
N GLY A 46 -1.48 -7.76 -11.16
CA GLY A 46 -1.69 -7.80 -9.71
C GLY A 46 -0.69 -6.97 -8.91
N VAL A 47 -0.02 -6.00 -9.53
CA VAL A 47 1.03 -5.22 -8.86
C VAL A 47 0.43 -4.35 -7.75
N ALA A 48 -0.71 -3.70 -8.00
CA ALA A 48 -1.36 -2.87 -6.99
C ALA A 48 -1.77 -3.71 -5.77
N ASP A 49 -2.28 -4.91 -5.97
CA ASP A 49 -2.60 -5.84 -4.89
C ASP A 49 -1.35 -6.18 -4.07
N GLN A 50 -0.23 -6.46 -4.75
CA GLN A 50 1.03 -6.77 -4.07
C GLN A 50 1.52 -5.59 -3.24
N LEU A 51 1.36 -4.36 -3.75
CA LEU A 51 1.74 -3.15 -3.02
C LEU A 51 0.95 -3.02 -1.73
N VAL A 52 -0.39 -3.17 -1.81
CA VAL A 52 -1.23 -3.05 -0.61
C VAL A 52 -0.90 -4.15 0.39
N ARG A 53 -0.71 -5.39 -0.07
CA ARG A 53 -0.34 -6.51 0.82
C ARG A 53 0.98 -6.24 1.53
N ALA A 54 1.97 -5.72 0.83
CA ALA A 54 3.26 -5.40 1.44
C ALA A 54 3.11 -4.27 2.47
N ALA A 55 2.31 -3.25 2.15
CA ALA A 55 2.04 -2.15 3.08
C ALA A 55 1.32 -2.66 4.34
N VAL A 56 0.32 -3.53 4.17
CA VAL A 56 -0.40 -4.14 5.29
C VAL A 56 0.56 -4.89 6.20
N ARG A 57 1.47 -5.68 5.62
CA ARG A 57 2.47 -6.42 6.43
C ARG A 57 3.36 -5.48 7.22
N GLN A 58 3.78 -4.36 6.62
CA GLN A 58 4.62 -3.39 7.32
C GLN A 58 3.87 -2.77 8.50
N VAL A 59 2.62 -2.37 8.29
CA VAL A 59 1.81 -1.76 9.35
C VAL A 59 1.54 -2.76 10.47
N ARG A 60 1.19 -4.01 10.13
CA ARG A 60 0.97 -5.06 11.13
C ARG A 60 2.24 -5.36 11.91
N GLY A 61 3.38 -5.39 11.23
CA GLY A 61 4.66 -5.71 11.87
C GLY A 61 5.06 -4.71 12.94
N ARG A 62 4.57 -3.48 12.86
CA ARG A 62 4.84 -2.45 13.86
C ARG A 62 3.67 -2.20 14.82
N GLY A 63 2.62 -3.03 14.74
CA GLY A 63 1.45 -2.90 15.63
C GLY A 63 0.58 -1.69 15.34
N GLY A 64 0.66 -1.13 14.13
CA GLY A 64 -0.08 0.07 13.76
C GLY A 64 -1.49 -0.19 13.25
N LYS A 65 -2.17 0.90 12.93
CA LYS A 65 -3.49 0.89 12.30
C LYS A 65 -3.44 1.69 11.01
N ALA A 66 -4.45 1.51 10.16
CA ALA A 66 -4.50 2.14 8.85
C ALA A 66 -5.73 3.03 8.70
N ARG A 67 -5.54 4.15 8.01
CA ARG A 67 -6.61 5.03 7.56
C ARG A 67 -6.57 5.08 6.04
N LEU A 68 -7.72 4.96 5.39
CA LEU A 68 -7.79 4.84 3.95
C LEU A 68 -8.29 6.13 3.31
N VAL A 69 -7.42 6.82 2.58
CA VAL A 69 -7.73 8.03 1.83
C VAL A 69 -7.76 7.70 0.33
N CYS A 70 -6.84 6.87 -0.13
CA CYS A 70 -6.74 6.45 -1.53
C CYS A 70 -7.94 5.57 -1.91
N SER A 71 -8.57 5.86 -3.06
CA SER A 71 -9.73 5.09 -3.52
C SER A 71 -9.41 3.63 -3.78
N TYR A 72 -8.22 3.34 -4.31
CA TYR A 72 -7.81 1.96 -4.53
C TYR A 72 -7.71 1.19 -3.20
N ALA A 73 -7.10 1.80 -2.19
CA ALA A 73 -6.97 1.17 -0.87
C ALA A 73 -8.34 0.91 -0.25
N ARG A 74 -9.27 1.85 -0.38
CA ARG A 74 -10.65 1.64 0.10
C ARG A 74 -11.30 0.44 -0.58
N SER A 75 -11.19 0.36 -1.89
CA SER A 75 -11.75 -0.76 -2.65
C SER A 75 -11.08 -2.08 -2.26
N TRP A 76 -9.75 -2.05 -2.11
CA TRP A 76 -9.01 -3.25 -1.72
C TRP A 76 -9.49 -3.79 -0.38
N PHE A 77 -9.59 -2.93 0.64
CA PHE A 77 -10.04 -3.36 1.96
C PHE A 77 -11.50 -3.81 1.96
N ALA A 78 -12.35 -3.19 1.11
CA ALA A 78 -13.74 -3.63 0.97
C ALA A 78 -13.83 -5.07 0.45
N ASN A 79 -12.87 -5.47 -0.40
CA ASN A 79 -12.80 -6.81 -0.96
C ASN A 79 -11.96 -7.78 -0.12
N HIS A 80 -11.41 -7.31 1.01
CA HIS A 80 -10.58 -8.13 1.90
C HIS A 80 -11.02 -7.93 3.35
N PRO A 81 -12.26 -8.36 3.70
CA PRO A 81 -12.78 -8.15 5.07
C PRO A 81 -11.93 -8.82 6.14
N GLU A 82 -11.15 -9.84 5.79
CA GLU A 82 -10.21 -10.48 6.71
C GLU A 82 -9.13 -9.53 7.21
N GLU A 83 -8.91 -8.39 6.51
CA GLU A 83 -7.91 -7.40 6.90
C GLU A 83 -8.54 -6.18 7.60
N ALA A 84 -9.84 -6.18 7.82
CA ALA A 84 -10.56 -5.02 8.36
C ALA A 84 -10.13 -4.65 9.79
N ASP A 85 -9.56 -5.60 10.53
CA ASP A 85 -9.06 -5.34 11.87
C ASP A 85 -7.90 -4.34 11.89
N LEU A 86 -7.22 -4.15 10.76
CA LEU A 86 -6.13 -3.20 10.65
C LEU A 86 -6.63 -1.75 10.64
N LEU A 87 -7.88 -1.54 10.26
CA LEU A 87 -8.43 -0.17 10.13
C LEU A 87 -8.63 0.47 11.49
N GLU A 88 -8.30 1.76 11.60
CA GLU A 88 -8.60 2.51 12.82
C GLU A 88 -10.10 2.65 12.99
N ARG A 89 -10.52 2.82 14.23
CA ARG A 89 -11.93 3.01 14.56
C ARG A 89 -12.22 4.43 14.93
#